data_defa472122829d811ff9989f2a6a6060
#
_entry.id   defa472122829d811ff9989f2a6a6060
#
_cell.length_a   1.000
_cell.length_b   1.000
_cell.length_c   1.000
_cell.angle_alpha   90.00
_cell.angle_beta   90.00
_cell.angle_gamma   90.00
#
_symmetry.space_group_name_H-M   'P 1'
#
loop_
_entity.id
_entity.type
_entity.pdbx_description
1 polymer ?
#
loop_
_entity_poly.entity_id
_entity_poly.type
_entity_poly.pdbx_seq_one_letter_code
_entity_poly.pdbx_strand_id
1 'polypeptide(L)'
;MGQRLAILLAAVLLAASCQTPEPQKELEIRNLETYYAIERKAGETLYISPVARFTLRNKSQAATRPIQASANFRRVGEEGQTWGGAWAQVTRADNPLAPGAETLVVLQSEGHYTTTGKAEDIFTHELYKDVTSEVFLRVGSSGWVKMTTAPVDRRIGPKSVQEVK
;
A
#
# COMPACT_ATOMS: atom_id res chain seq x y z
N MET A 1 -3.01 24.92 49.52
CA MET A 1 -3.32 23.58 48.97
C MET A 1 -3.74 23.57 47.49
N GLY A 2 -4.33 24.64 46.96
CA GLY A 2 -4.83 24.70 45.57
C GLY A 2 -3.74 24.72 44.48
N GLN A 3 -2.60 25.32 44.74
CA GLN A 3 -1.53 25.48 43.70
C GLN A 3 -0.80 24.19 43.33
N ARG A 4 -0.67 23.25 44.26
CA ARG A 4 -0.03 21.93 43.97
C ARG A 4 -0.96 20.99 43.21
N LEU A 5 -2.28 21.13 43.36
CA LEU A 5 -3.26 20.34 42.62
C LEU A 5 -3.36 20.74 41.15
N ALA A 6 -3.25 22.05 40.87
CA ALA A 6 -3.25 22.57 39.47
C ALA A 6 -2.05 22.11 38.67
N ILE A 7 -0.85 22.03 39.27
CA ILE A 7 0.38 21.57 38.62
C ILE A 7 0.31 20.06 38.28
N LEU A 8 -0.29 19.25 39.15
CA LEU A 8 -0.49 17.82 38.93
C LEU A 8 -1.48 17.56 37.76
N LEU A 9 -2.57 18.34 37.67
CA LEU A 9 -3.51 18.22 36.55
C LEU A 9 -2.90 18.60 35.19
N ALA A 10 -2.06 19.65 35.17
CA ALA A 10 -1.36 20.08 33.95
C ALA A 10 -0.34 19.03 33.46
N ALA A 11 0.36 18.34 34.38
CA ALA A 11 1.32 17.29 34.03
C ALA A 11 0.67 16.05 33.44
N VAL A 12 -0.56 15.69 33.89
CA VAL A 12 -1.30 14.55 33.33
C VAL A 12 -1.82 14.82 31.91
N LEU A 13 -2.21 16.07 31.61
CA LEU A 13 -2.65 16.46 30.26
C LEU A 13 -1.51 16.47 29.21
N LEU A 14 -0.26 16.73 29.63
CA LEU A 14 0.91 16.71 28.74
C LEU A 14 1.37 15.28 28.38
N ALA A 15 1.11 14.29 29.22
CA ALA A 15 1.49 12.91 28.94
C ALA A 15 0.60 12.21 27.91
N ALA A 16 -0.57 12.75 27.57
CA ALA A 16 -1.52 12.15 26.63
C ALA A 16 -1.21 12.43 25.15
N SER A 17 -0.17 13.25 24.82
CA SER A 17 0.00 13.77 23.46
C SER A 17 1.07 13.08 22.58
N CYS A 18 1.76 12.05 23.09
CA CYS A 18 2.83 11.36 22.34
C CYS A 18 2.51 9.90 22.00
N GLN A 19 1.29 9.60 21.57
CA GLN A 19 1.04 8.27 21.00
C GLN A 19 1.64 8.19 19.59
N THR A 20 2.59 7.28 19.41
CA THR A 20 3.09 6.93 18.08
C THR A 20 1.93 6.33 17.29
N PRO A 21 1.66 6.80 16.05
CA PRO A 21 0.61 6.21 15.23
C PRO A 21 0.84 4.72 15.02
N GLU A 22 -0.21 3.93 15.18
CA GLU A 22 -0.19 2.49 14.92
C GLU A 22 -1.07 2.19 13.70
N PRO A 23 -0.47 2.07 12.48
CA PRO A 23 -1.24 1.87 11.25
C PRO A 23 -2.28 0.76 11.34
N GLN A 24 -1.97 -0.36 11.99
CA GLN A 24 -2.88 -1.50 12.15
C GLN A 24 -4.10 -1.19 13.02
N LYS A 25 -3.99 -0.25 13.96
CA LYS A 25 -5.11 0.17 14.80
C LYS A 25 -5.97 1.26 14.15
N GLU A 26 -5.33 2.14 13.37
CA GLU A 26 -5.99 3.30 12.78
C GLU A 26 -6.59 3.02 11.40
N LEU A 27 -5.99 2.10 10.63
CA LEU A 27 -6.32 1.86 9.24
C LEU A 27 -6.76 0.41 8.98
N GLU A 28 -7.59 0.25 7.96
CA GLU A 28 -8.09 -1.05 7.51
C GLU A 28 -7.96 -1.15 5.99
N ILE A 29 -7.33 -2.23 5.52
CA ILE A 29 -7.33 -2.60 4.10
C ILE A 29 -8.58 -3.41 3.80
N ARG A 30 -9.35 -2.99 2.79
CA ARG A 30 -10.55 -3.65 2.29
C ARG A 30 -10.43 -3.93 0.80
N ASN A 31 -11.16 -4.95 0.34
CA ASN A 31 -11.29 -5.28 -1.08
C ASN A 31 -9.92 -5.35 -1.78
N LEU A 32 -8.95 -6.04 -1.14
CA LEU A 32 -7.65 -6.26 -1.75
C LEU A 32 -7.81 -7.15 -2.98
N GLU A 33 -7.45 -6.61 -4.12
CA GLU A 33 -7.34 -7.31 -5.39
C GLU A 33 -5.88 -7.29 -5.85
N THR A 34 -5.43 -8.41 -6.36
CA THR A 34 -4.11 -8.54 -6.97
C THR A 34 -4.27 -9.08 -8.39
N TYR A 35 -3.49 -8.59 -9.31
CA TYR A 35 -3.55 -8.98 -10.71
C TYR A 35 -2.33 -8.47 -11.46
N TYR A 36 -2.24 -8.77 -12.75
CA TYR A 36 -1.23 -8.20 -13.64
C TYR A 36 -1.88 -7.16 -14.56
N ALA A 37 -1.22 -6.02 -14.77
CA ALA A 37 -1.68 -4.99 -15.69
C ALA A 37 -0.64 -4.74 -16.78
N ILE A 38 -1.10 -4.40 -17.97
CA ILE A 38 -0.23 -3.93 -19.06
C ILE A 38 0.20 -2.52 -18.70
N GLU A 39 1.47 -2.37 -18.31
CA GLU A 39 2.09 -1.09 -17.98
C GLU A 39 2.23 -0.23 -19.24
N ARG A 40 2.87 -0.80 -20.26
CA ARG A 40 3.14 -0.14 -21.53
C ARG A 40 3.30 -1.15 -22.67
N LYS A 41 3.19 -0.63 -23.89
CA LYS A 41 3.53 -1.35 -25.12
C LYS A 41 4.64 -0.59 -25.84
N ALA A 42 5.70 -1.29 -26.24
CA ALA A 42 6.80 -0.74 -27.02
C ALA A 42 7.00 -1.62 -28.28
N GLY A 43 6.60 -1.11 -29.44
CA GLY A 43 6.49 -1.94 -30.65
C GLY A 43 5.47 -3.06 -30.43
N GLU A 44 5.90 -4.31 -30.60
CA GLU A 44 5.09 -5.50 -30.34
C GLU A 44 5.23 -6.02 -28.90
N THR A 45 6.18 -5.50 -28.11
CA THR A 45 6.46 -5.96 -26.76
C THR A 45 5.49 -5.33 -25.76
N LEU A 46 4.78 -6.17 -24.99
CA LEU A 46 4.00 -5.79 -23.85
C LEU A 46 4.85 -5.91 -22.58
N TYR A 47 4.76 -4.91 -21.71
CA TYR A 47 5.34 -4.89 -20.37
C TYR A 47 4.22 -5.06 -19.36
N ILE A 48 4.31 -6.09 -18.52
CA ILE A 48 3.20 -6.56 -17.69
C ILE A 48 3.69 -6.64 -16.26
N SER A 49 3.14 -5.80 -15.39
CA SER A 49 3.55 -5.63 -13.99
C SER A 49 2.47 -6.13 -13.04
N PRO A 50 2.84 -6.75 -11.90
CA PRO A 50 1.89 -7.07 -10.85
C PRO A 50 1.40 -5.79 -10.15
N VAL A 51 0.15 -5.83 -9.72
CA VAL A 51 -0.58 -4.75 -9.07
C VAL A 51 -1.24 -5.27 -7.80
N ALA A 52 -1.18 -4.45 -6.74
CA ALA A 52 -2.02 -4.57 -5.56
C ALA A 52 -2.95 -3.35 -5.50
N ARG A 53 -4.26 -3.58 -5.53
CA ARG A 53 -5.30 -2.55 -5.49
C ARG A 53 -6.20 -2.82 -4.29
N PHE A 54 -6.47 -1.80 -3.49
CA PHE A 54 -7.31 -1.95 -2.31
C PHE A 54 -7.97 -0.63 -1.91
N THR A 55 -9.03 -0.74 -1.12
CA THR A 55 -9.64 0.39 -0.43
C THR A 55 -9.00 0.52 0.94
N LEU A 56 -8.48 1.71 1.26
CA LEU A 56 -7.98 2.05 2.57
C LEU A 56 -9.03 2.85 3.34
N ARG A 57 -9.41 2.37 4.51
CA ARG A 57 -10.38 3.01 5.40
C ARG A 57 -9.71 3.51 6.67
N ASN A 58 -10.06 4.75 7.08
CA ASN A 58 -9.76 5.25 8.41
C ASN A 58 -10.80 4.74 9.41
N LYS A 59 -10.41 3.82 10.29
CA LYS A 59 -11.28 3.29 11.37
C LYS A 59 -11.13 4.01 12.71
N SER A 60 -10.23 5.00 12.77
CA SER A 60 -10.04 5.82 13.97
C SER A 60 -11.13 6.90 14.11
N GLN A 61 -11.19 7.53 15.28
CA GLN A 61 -12.14 8.62 15.57
C GLN A 61 -11.61 10.01 15.18
N ALA A 62 -10.39 10.08 14.62
CA ALA A 62 -9.75 11.33 14.22
C ALA A 62 -9.34 11.27 12.74
N ALA A 63 -9.15 12.44 12.13
CA ALA A 63 -8.53 12.52 10.80
C ALA A 63 -7.10 11.99 10.85
N THR A 64 -6.67 11.30 9.80
CA THR A 64 -5.34 10.68 9.77
C THR A 64 -4.24 11.72 9.65
N ARG A 65 -3.06 11.37 10.13
CA ARG A 65 -1.81 12.00 9.66
C ARG A 65 -1.54 11.58 8.21
N PRO A 66 -0.56 12.21 7.51
CA PRO A 66 -0.19 11.77 6.16
C PRO A 66 0.06 10.28 6.09
N ILE A 67 -0.51 9.63 5.07
CA ILE A 67 -0.40 8.18 4.86
C ILE A 67 0.44 7.93 3.61
N GLN A 68 1.37 7.00 3.74
CA GLN A 68 2.13 6.42 2.64
C GLN A 68 1.86 4.93 2.56
N ALA A 69 1.80 4.41 1.34
CA ALA A 69 1.67 2.98 1.07
C ALA A 69 2.86 2.50 0.24
N SER A 70 3.28 1.26 0.48
CA SER A 70 4.30 0.59 -0.31
C SER A 70 3.93 -0.87 -0.50
N ALA A 71 4.38 -1.47 -1.59
CA ALA A 71 4.31 -2.91 -1.80
C ALA A 71 5.66 -3.46 -2.24
N ASN A 72 6.02 -4.62 -1.71
CA ASN A 72 7.10 -5.44 -2.21
C ASN A 72 6.51 -6.64 -2.95
N PHE A 73 6.94 -6.82 -4.21
CA PHE A 73 6.57 -7.98 -5.01
C PHE A 73 7.74 -8.95 -5.07
N ARG A 74 7.48 -10.21 -4.70
CA ARG A 74 8.50 -11.27 -4.61
C ARG A 74 8.09 -12.44 -5.47
N ARG A 75 9.02 -12.99 -6.24
CA ARG A 75 8.80 -14.25 -6.96
C ARG A 75 8.88 -15.41 -5.98
N VAL A 76 7.95 -16.35 -6.11
CA VAL A 76 7.96 -17.57 -5.32
C VAL A 76 9.21 -18.40 -5.67
N GLY A 77 9.93 -18.86 -4.65
CA GLY A 77 11.20 -19.56 -4.80
C GLY A 77 12.43 -18.66 -4.97
N GLU A 78 12.27 -17.32 -4.91
CA GLU A 78 13.37 -16.35 -4.85
C GLU A 78 13.31 -15.59 -3.52
N GLU A 79 13.37 -16.33 -2.43
CA GLU A 79 13.25 -15.80 -1.08
C GLU A 79 14.40 -14.84 -0.76
N GLY A 80 14.08 -13.75 -0.07
CA GLY A 80 15.06 -12.73 0.31
C GLY A 80 15.31 -11.64 -0.72
N GLN A 81 14.80 -11.75 -1.96
CA GLN A 81 14.91 -10.71 -2.98
C GLN A 81 13.56 -10.07 -3.29
N THR A 82 13.51 -8.74 -3.29
CA THR A 82 12.38 -8.01 -3.85
C THR A 82 12.58 -7.95 -5.36
N TRP A 83 11.64 -8.52 -6.12
CA TRP A 83 11.68 -8.47 -7.58
C TRP A 83 11.22 -7.12 -8.14
N GLY A 84 10.27 -6.48 -7.45
CA GLY A 84 9.80 -5.14 -7.78
C GLY A 84 9.17 -4.48 -6.57
N GLY A 85 9.20 -3.16 -6.54
CA GLY A 85 8.60 -2.33 -5.51
C GLY A 85 7.54 -1.41 -6.09
N ALA A 86 6.67 -0.90 -5.21
CA ALA A 86 5.74 0.18 -5.51
C ALA A 86 5.63 1.09 -4.31
N TRP A 87 5.37 2.38 -4.56
CA TRP A 87 5.15 3.37 -3.51
C TRP A 87 4.11 4.40 -3.94
N ALA A 88 3.31 4.87 -2.99
CA ALA A 88 2.34 5.93 -3.21
C ALA A 88 2.19 6.83 -1.97
N GLN A 89 2.08 8.15 -2.19
CA GLN A 89 1.57 9.08 -1.20
C GLN A 89 0.04 9.02 -1.24
N VAL A 90 -0.57 8.41 -0.22
CA VAL A 90 -2.04 8.20 -0.18
C VAL A 90 -2.77 9.45 0.26
N THR A 91 -2.32 10.07 1.37
CA THR A 91 -2.85 11.34 1.86
C THR A 91 -1.73 12.28 2.28
N ARG A 92 -2.04 13.58 2.33
CA ARG A 92 -1.14 14.65 2.76
C ARG A 92 -1.69 15.35 4.00
N ALA A 93 -0.91 16.24 4.61
CA ALA A 93 -1.34 16.98 5.79
C ALA A 93 -2.50 17.93 5.52
N ASP A 94 -2.57 18.48 4.30
CA ASP A 94 -3.63 19.37 3.81
C ASP A 94 -4.87 18.64 3.29
N ASN A 95 -4.77 17.31 3.10
CA ASN A 95 -5.89 16.46 2.67
C ASN A 95 -5.87 15.13 3.43
N PRO A 96 -6.17 15.11 4.73
CA PRO A 96 -6.19 13.91 5.54
C PRO A 96 -7.44 13.06 5.25
N LEU A 97 -7.38 11.78 5.58
CA LEU A 97 -8.53 10.90 5.51
C LEU A 97 -9.37 11.06 6.79
N ALA A 98 -10.60 11.56 6.64
CA ALA A 98 -11.53 11.77 7.75
C ALA A 98 -11.92 10.45 8.44
N PRO A 99 -12.43 10.49 9.70
CA PRO A 99 -12.95 9.29 10.37
C PRO A 99 -14.00 8.57 9.53
N GLY A 100 -13.85 7.26 9.36
CA GLY A 100 -14.74 6.42 8.57
C GLY A 100 -14.62 6.57 7.06
N ALA A 101 -13.88 7.56 6.56
CA ALA A 101 -13.68 7.77 5.11
C ALA A 101 -12.77 6.69 4.50
N GLU A 102 -12.94 6.52 3.19
CA GLU A 102 -12.23 5.52 2.40
C GLU A 102 -11.53 6.19 1.20
N THR A 103 -10.43 5.61 0.77
CA THR A 103 -9.72 6.01 -0.45
C THR A 103 -9.18 4.79 -1.19
N LEU A 104 -9.14 4.86 -2.52
CA LEU A 104 -8.56 3.81 -3.35
C LEU A 104 -7.04 3.97 -3.39
N VAL A 105 -6.33 2.85 -3.22
CA VAL A 105 -4.88 2.77 -3.35
C VAL A 105 -4.55 1.75 -4.43
N VAL A 106 -3.66 2.11 -5.35
CA VAL A 106 -3.15 1.24 -6.40
C VAL A 106 -1.63 1.28 -6.36
N LEU A 107 -1.01 0.12 -6.17
CA LEU A 107 0.43 -0.07 -6.12
C LEU A 107 0.84 -0.99 -7.27
N GLN A 108 1.43 -0.43 -8.31
CA GLN A 108 1.94 -1.17 -9.45
C GLN A 108 3.46 -1.33 -9.34
N SER A 109 3.93 -2.57 -9.50
CA SER A 109 5.35 -2.91 -9.43
C SER A 109 6.16 -2.25 -10.54
N GLU A 110 7.39 -1.84 -10.22
CA GLU A 110 8.41 -1.49 -11.20
C GLU A 110 8.99 -2.73 -11.93
N GLY A 111 8.95 -3.90 -11.27
CA GLY A 111 9.29 -5.18 -11.89
C GLY A 111 8.20 -5.65 -12.84
N HIS A 112 8.59 -6.21 -13.98
CA HIS A 112 7.64 -6.62 -15.02
C HIS A 112 8.10 -7.88 -15.75
N TYR A 113 7.13 -8.57 -16.34
CA TYR A 113 7.32 -9.57 -17.39
C TYR A 113 7.12 -8.94 -18.76
N THR A 114 7.69 -9.56 -19.79
CA THR A 114 7.51 -9.11 -21.17
C THR A 114 7.00 -10.25 -22.06
N THR A 115 6.16 -9.92 -23.03
CA THR A 115 5.73 -10.83 -24.10
C THR A 115 5.52 -10.05 -25.39
N THR A 116 5.65 -10.74 -26.54
CA THR A 116 5.31 -10.22 -27.87
C THR A 116 3.95 -10.74 -28.35
N GLY A 117 3.33 -11.66 -27.60
CA GLY A 117 2.02 -12.23 -27.87
C GLY A 117 0.90 -11.56 -27.09
N LYS A 118 -0.07 -12.36 -26.65
CA LYS A 118 -1.11 -11.93 -25.72
C LYS A 118 -0.53 -11.75 -24.34
N ALA A 119 -1.13 -10.85 -23.55
CA ALA A 119 -0.66 -10.60 -22.19
C ALA A 119 -0.70 -11.86 -21.32
N GLU A 120 -1.71 -12.70 -21.51
CA GLU A 120 -1.90 -13.94 -20.78
C GLU A 120 -0.84 -15.00 -21.06
N ASP A 121 -0.11 -14.90 -22.18
CA ASP A 121 0.94 -15.85 -22.56
C ASP A 121 2.09 -15.89 -21.56
N ILE A 122 2.27 -14.82 -20.74
CA ILE A 122 3.27 -14.80 -19.67
C ILE A 122 3.04 -15.94 -18.67
N PHE A 123 1.79 -16.31 -18.39
CA PHE A 123 1.46 -17.31 -17.35
C PHE A 123 1.82 -18.75 -17.73
N THR A 124 2.07 -19.01 -19.00
CA THR A 124 2.50 -20.31 -19.55
C THR A 124 3.96 -20.36 -19.92
N HIS A 125 4.66 -19.22 -19.81
CA HIS A 125 6.08 -19.14 -20.14
C HIS A 125 6.93 -19.89 -19.10
N GLU A 126 7.93 -20.65 -19.53
CA GLU A 126 8.78 -21.48 -18.65
C GLU A 126 9.52 -20.67 -17.56
N LEU A 127 9.83 -19.40 -17.84
CA LEU A 127 10.51 -18.50 -16.89
C LEU A 127 9.53 -17.74 -15.97
N TYR A 128 8.21 -17.97 -16.13
CA TYR A 128 7.24 -17.36 -15.26
C TYR A 128 7.32 -17.97 -13.86
N LYS A 129 7.27 -17.11 -12.85
CA LYS A 129 7.15 -17.49 -11.45
C LYS A 129 5.98 -16.76 -10.82
N ASP A 130 5.22 -17.46 -10.00
CA ASP A 130 4.20 -16.80 -9.19
C ASP A 130 4.81 -15.68 -8.35
N VAL A 131 4.02 -14.66 -8.10
CA VAL A 131 4.44 -13.49 -7.33
C VAL A 131 3.56 -13.33 -6.11
N THR A 132 4.17 -12.96 -5.00
CA THR A 132 3.50 -12.56 -3.76
C THR A 132 3.68 -11.07 -3.55
N SER A 133 2.59 -10.39 -3.17
CA SER A 133 2.56 -8.97 -2.79
C SER A 133 2.56 -8.84 -1.27
N GLU A 134 3.49 -8.06 -0.72
CA GLU A 134 3.49 -7.64 0.69
C GLU A 134 3.18 -6.14 0.75
N VAL A 135 2.07 -5.76 1.38
CA VAL A 135 1.63 -4.35 1.49
C VAL A 135 2.01 -3.78 2.84
N PHE A 136 2.61 -2.61 2.82
CA PHE A 136 3.04 -1.85 3.99
C PHE A 136 2.37 -0.49 4.02
N LEU A 137 2.06 -0.01 5.21
CA LEU A 137 1.60 1.35 5.45
C LEU A 137 2.51 2.07 6.44
N ARG A 138 2.56 3.39 6.30
CA ARG A 138 3.21 4.31 7.21
C ARG A 138 2.30 5.50 7.45
N VAL A 139 2.13 5.91 8.72
CA VAL A 139 1.29 7.05 9.12
C VAL A 139 2.17 8.08 9.84
N GLY A 140 2.22 9.29 9.29
CA GLY A 140 3.04 10.38 9.82
C GLY A 140 4.51 9.97 9.97
N SER A 141 5.03 10.01 11.19
CA SER A 141 6.41 9.65 11.54
C SER A 141 6.59 8.20 12.00
N SER A 142 5.55 7.35 11.92
CA SER A 142 5.69 5.93 12.28
C SER A 142 6.67 5.21 11.35
N GLY A 143 7.16 4.04 11.75
CA GLY A 143 7.84 3.11 10.85
C GLY A 143 6.88 2.51 9.82
N TRP A 144 7.43 1.81 8.82
CA TRP A 144 6.67 0.98 7.91
C TRP A 144 6.14 -0.25 8.63
N VAL A 145 4.85 -0.51 8.51
CA VAL A 145 4.17 -1.65 9.14
C VAL A 145 3.56 -2.52 8.05
N LYS A 146 3.92 -3.81 8.04
CA LYS A 146 3.31 -4.78 7.14
C LYS A 146 1.85 -5.00 7.53
N MET A 147 0.95 -4.74 6.60
CA MET A 147 -0.50 -4.87 6.80
C MET A 147 -1.03 -6.20 6.32
N THR A 148 -0.53 -6.69 5.18
CA THR A 148 -1.03 -7.93 4.57
C THR A 148 -0.02 -8.51 3.58
N THR A 149 -0.22 -9.78 3.26
CA THR A 149 0.49 -10.51 2.21
C THR A 149 -0.54 -11.28 1.40
N ALA A 150 -0.45 -11.24 0.08
CA ALA A 150 -1.36 -11.95 -0.82
C ALA A 150 -0.62 -12.47 -2.06
N PRO A 151 -0.97 -13.65 -2.61
CA PRO A 151 -0.51 -14.06 -3.93
C PRO A 151 -1.05 -13.09 -4.98
N VAL A 152 -0.34 -12.93 -6.08
CA VAL A 152 -0.82 -12.17 -7.23
C VAL A 152 -1.58 -13.12 -8.16
N ASP A 153 -2.86 -12.83 -8.40
CA ASP A 153 -3.72 -13.65 -9.25
C ASP A 153 -3.22 -13.68 -10.69
N ARG A 154 -3.20 -14.89 -11.31
CA ARG A 154 -2.83 -15.08 -12.72
C ARG A 154 -3.93 -14.58 -13.65
N ARG A 155 -4.20 -13.28 -13.64
CA ARG A 155 -5.17 -12.61 -14.52
C ARG A 155 -4.64 -11.26 -14.96
N ILE A 156 -5.00 -10.84 -16.16
CA ILE A 156 -4.79 -9.48 -16.63
C ILE A 156 -5.99 -8.64 -16.18
N GLY A 157 -5.72 -7.64 -15.37
CA GLY A 157 -6.71 -6.70 -14.87
C GLY A 157 -6.68 -5.36 -15.61
N PRO A 158 -7.50 -4.41 -15.17
CA PRO A 158 -7.53 -3.08 -15.77
C PRO A 158 -6.17 -2.39 -15.64
N LYS A 159 -5.84 -1.52 -16.59
CA LYS A 159 -4.66 -0.67 -16.51
C LYS A 159 -4.75 0.16 -15.21
N SER A 160 -3.69 0.17 -14.43
CA SER A 160 -3.64 1.03 -13.25
C SER A 160 -3.52 2.48 -13.73
N VAL A 161 -4.63 3.19 -13.76
CA VAL A 161 -4.62 4.65 -13.95
C VAL A 161 -4.35 5.26 -12.59
N GLN A 162 -3.12 5.64 -12.31
CA GLN A 162 -2.87 6.67 -11.33
C GLN A 162 -3.21 8.00 -11.99
N GLU A 163 -4.50 8.35 -12.02
CA GLU A 163 -4.87 9.75 -12.19
C GLU A 163 -4.55 10.47 -10.89
N VAL A 164 -3.33 10.99 -10.81
CA VAL A 164 -3.01 12.04 -9.84
C VAL A 164 -3.75 13.29 -10.35
N LYS A 165 -4.89 13.57 -9.73
CA LYS A 165 -5.50 14.91 -9.81
C LYS A 165 -4.81 15.85 -8.85
#